data_b6d5913e919d9c3d625bab29c0f4e248
#
_entry.id   b6d5913e919d9c3d625bab29c0f4e248
#
_cell.length_a   1.000
_cell.length_b   1.000
_cell.length_c   1.000
_cell.angle_alpha   90.00
_cell.angle_beta   90.00
_cell.angle_gamma   90.00
#
_symmetry.space_group_name_H-M   'P 1'
#
loop_
_entity.id
_entity.type
_entity.pdbx_description
1 polymer ?
#
loop_
_entity_poly.entity_id
_entity_poly.type
_entity_poly.pdbx_seq_one_letter_code
_entity_poly.pdbx_strand_id
1 'polypeptide(L)'
;MTGLDLPLRRRLHLAAHNLGAQLGVKGLKTVCVRRDGDHFIITTEGHDVAVAAALRWMMYRRGWENRLHRLSWQFGVGDRVQVGAGATVIDIGANVGEFSLRQAANGARVFAVEGDPRVFACLSRNVAGHPGITPIPALLWKEETDLTFYSEPNKADSSVFRPDSAEAVQTITLPATTLDRLAEVHGIDRVDFLKCDAEGAEPEVIEGGRNLLMRTRQVAFDTGAERLGQETAADVERLLTGLGFTVTHETRRRRKITFGHRAA
;
A
#
# COMPACT_ATOMS: atom_id res chain seq x y z
N MET A 1 1.66 26.83 19.02
CA MET A 1 0.45 26.01 18.77
C MET A 1 0.20 26.08 17.26
N THR A 2 0.84 25.21 16.52
CA THR A 2 0.69 25.12 15.04
C THR A 2 -0.66 24.50 14.73
N GLY A 3 -1.55 25.29 14.07
CA GLY A 3 -2.89 24.83 13.73
C GLY A 3 -2.82 23.60 12.85
N LEU A 4 -3.40 22.50 13.32
CA LEU A 4 -3.68 21.33 12.50
C LEU A 4 -4.63 21.75 11.36
N ASP A 5 -4.25 21.55 10.10
CA ASP A 5 -5.08 21.78 8.92
C ASP A 5 -6.24 20.74 8.81
N LEU A 6 -6.80 20.39 9.95
CA LEU A 6 -7.99 19.56 10.04
C LEU A 6 -9.23 20.44 10.26
N PRO A 7 -10.34 20.19 9.54
CA PRO A 7 -11.63 20.82 9.84
C PRO A 7 -12.01 20.63 11.31
N LEU A 8 -12.70 21.61 11.90
CA LEU A 8 -13.07 21.59 13.33
C LEU A 8 -13.70 20.27 13.76
N ARG A 9 -14.64 19.75 12.98
CA ARG A 9 -15.29 18.45 13.23
C ARG A 9 -14.28 17.29 13.35
N ARG A 10 -13.22 17.30 12.55
CA ARG A 10 -12.17 16.27 12.57
C ARG A 10 -11.22 16.42 13.76
N ARG A 11 -10.96 17.67 14.17
CA ARG A 11 -10.20 17.96 15.39
C ARG A 11 -10.95 17.49 16.64
N LEU A 12 -12.25 17.76 16.71
CA LEU A 12 -13.10 17.27 17.79
C LEU A 12 -13.15 15.72 17.84
N HIS A 13 -13.22 15.08 16.65
CA HIS A 13 -13.18 13.61 16.58
C HIS A 13 -11.85 13.05 17.12
N LEU A 14 -10.70 13.64 16.76
CA LEU A 14 -9.40 13.22 17.28
C LEU A 14 -9.30 13.44 18.80
N ALA A 15 -9.81 14.57 19.29
CA ALA A 15 -9.83 14.86 20.72
C ALA A 15 -10.71 13.85 21.51
N ALA A 16 -11.91 13.57 21.02
CA ALA A 16 -12.81 12.57 21.62
C ALA A 16 -12.20 11.16 21.59
N HIS A 17 -11.52 10.79 20.48
CA HIS A 17 -10.79 9.52 20.39
C HIS A 17 -9.69 9.44 21.46
N ASN A 18 -8.86 10.47 21.58
CA ASN A 18 -7.76 10.48 22.55
C ASN A 18 -8.27 10.47 23.99
N LEU A 19 -9.37 11.16 24.28
CA LEU A 19 -10.01 11.08 25.60
C LEU A 19 -10.48 9.65 25.87
N GLY A 20 -11.12 8.97 24.91
CA GLY A 20 -11.51 7.56 25.06
C GLY A 20 -10.31 6.64 25.32
N ALA A 21 -9.20 6.85 24.61
CA ALA A 21 -7.96 6.11 24.82
C ALA A 21 -7.38 6.32 26.24
N GLN A 22 -7.35 7.58 26.72
CA GLN A 22 -6.89 7.95 28.08
C GLN A 22 -7.79 7.37 29.18
N LEU A 23 -9.09 7.28 28.91
CA LEU A 23 -10.07 6.64 29.82
C LEU A 23 -10.06 5.11 29.74
N GLY A 24 -9.14 4.52 29.01
CA GLY A 24 -8.98 3.06 28.94
C GLY A 24 -9.99 2.33 28.06
N VAL A 25 -10.63 3.01 27.13
CA VAL A 25 -11.52 2.31 26.16
C VAL A 25 -10.71 1.25 25.43
N LYS A 26 -11.15 -0.01 25.54
CA LYS A 26 -10.43 -1.20 25.08
C LYS A 26 -10.00 -1.09 23.62
N GLY A 27 -8.70 -1.24 23.40
CA GLY A 27 -8.08 -1.30 22.08
C GLY A 27 -7.89 0.07 21.39
N LEU A 28 -8.20 1.19 22.04
CA LEU A 28 -7.83 2.51 21.58
C LEU A 28 -6.43 2.89 22.09
N LYS A 29 -5.68 3.60 21.24
CA LYS A 29 -4.37 4.17 21.55
C LYS A 29 -4.39 5.67 21.27
N THR A 30 -3.67 6.45 22.07
CA THR A 30 -3.53 7.88 21.82
C THR A 30 -2.82 8.13 20.50
N VAL A 31 -3.28 9.13 19.77
CA VAL A 31 -2.72 9.54 18.48
C VAL A 31 -2.46 11.04 18.52
N CYS A 32 -1.23 11.43 18.23
CA CYS A 32 -0.86 12.82 17.99
C CYS A 32 -0.68 13.03 16.48
N VAL A 33 -1.10 14.20 15.99
CA VAL A 33 -0.90 14.59 14.59
C VAL A 33 -0.24 15.96 14.60
N ARG A 34 0.88 16.11 13.90
CA ARG A 34 1.56 17.38 13.70
C ARG A 34 1.90 17.58 12.23
N ARG A 35 1.91 18.82 11.77
CA ARG A 35 2.40 19.16 10.44
C ARG A 35 3.92 19.22 10.44
N ASP A 36 4.54 18.77 9.36
CA ASP A 36 5.97 18.79 9.14
C ASP A 36 6.26 19.07 7.64
N GLY A 37 6.40 20.35 7.30
CA GLY A 37 6.48 20.78 5.90
C GLY A 37 5.21 20.46 5.13
N ASP A 38 5.36 19.71 4.04
CA ASP A 38 4.27 19.31 3.15
C ASP A 38 3.55 18.02 3.56
N HIS A 39 3.99 17.41 4.66
CA HIS A 39 3.36 16.18 5.20
C HIS A 39 3.00 16.33 6.67
N PHE A 40 2.44 15.28 7.22
CA PHE A 40 2.05 15.19 8.62
C PHE A 40 2.80 14.03 9.27
N ILE A 41 3.10 14.19 10.55
CA ILE A 41 3.62 13.12 11.38
C ILE A 41 2.51 12.65 12.31
N ILE A 42 2.22 11.38 12.26
CA ILE A 42 1.33 10.71 13.20
C ILE A 42 2.19 9.97 14.20
N THR A 43 2.00 10.31 15.48
CA THR A 43 2.68 9.62 16.58
C THR A 43 1.70 8.76 17.35
N THR A 44 2.00 7.48 17.51
CA THR A 44 1.25 6.54 18.35
C THR A 44 2.21 5.50 18.95
N GLU A 45 2.04 5.15 20.22
CA GLU A 45 2.88 4.18 20.94
C GLU A 45 4.40 4.44 20.80
N GLY A 46 4.80 5.71 20.69
CA GLY A 46 6.21 6.11 20.53
C GLY A 46 6.74 6.01 19.09
N HIS A 47 5.92 5.60 18.13
CA HIS A 47 6.29 5.54 16.71
C HIS A 47 5.81 6.78 15.97
N ASP A 48 6.72 7.41 15.24
CA ASP A 48 6.43 8.50 14.30
C ASP A 48 6.31 7.97 12.89
N VAL A 49 5.22 8.34 12.19
CA VAL A 49 4.95 7.94 10.81
C VAL A 49 4.64 9.17 9.98
N ALA A 50 5.43 9.41 8.95
CA ALA A 50 5.14 10.44 7.96
C ALA A 50 3.98 9.99 7.05
N VAL A 51 3.00 10.86 6.82
CA VAL A 51 1.84 10.62 5.98
C VAL A 51 1.51 11.85 5.14
N ALA A 52 1.01 11.65 3.92
CA ALA A 52 0.66 12.75 3.02
C ALA A 52 -0.65 13.46 3.41
N ALA A 53 -1.51 12.85 4.22
CA ALA A 53 -2.79 13.40 4.63
C ALA A 53 -3.04 13.24 6.13
N ALA A 54 -3.41 14.34 6.82
CA ALA A 54 -3.65 14.33 8.26
C ALA A 54 -4.75 13.34 8.68
N LEU A 55 -5.78 13.13 7.84
CA LEU A 55 -6.90 12.21 8.12
C LEU A 55 -6.47 10.74 8.29
N ARG A 56 -5.30 10.38 7.83
CA ARG A 56 -4.77 9.00 7.99
C ARG A 56 -4.53 8.61 9.45
N TRP A 57 -4.59 9.56 10.40
CA TRP A 57 -4.53 9.23 11.83
C TRP A 57 -5.55 8.16 12.23
N MET A 58 -6.70 8.10 11.55
CA MET A 58 -7.74 7.11 11.82
C MET A 58 -7.27 5.66 11.61
N MET A 59 -6.25 5.44 10.79
CA MET A 59 -5.65 4.13 10.54
C MET A 59 -4.90 3.61 11.78
N TYR A 60 -4.39 4.53 12.61
CA TYR A 60 -3.54 4.25 13.78
C TYR A 60 -4.27 4.28 15.12
N ARG A 61 -5.61 4.40 15.11
CA ARG A 61 -6.45 4.46 16.33
C ARG A 61 -6.24 3.29 17.29
N ARG A 62 -5.77 2.15 16.80
CA ARG A 62 -5.47 0.95 17.58
C ARG A 62 -3.98 0.69 17.77
N GLY A 63 -3.16 1.68 17.46
CA GLY A 63 -1.72 1.64 17.58
C GLY A 63 -0.98 1.13 16.36
N TRP A 64 0.34 1.27 16.42
CA TRP A 64 1.28 0.95 15.36
C TRP A 64 1.30 -0.55 15.04
N GLU A 65 1.56 -1.40 16.04
CA GLU A 65 1.65 -2.85 15.86
C GLU A 65 0.33 -3.44 15.32
N ASN A 66 -0.81 -2.94 15.78
CA ASN A 66 -2.10 -3.37 15.25
C ASN A 66 -2.27 -2.98 13.78
N ARG A 67 -1.76 -1.81 13.36
CA ARG A 67 -1.81 -1.39 11.96
C ARG A 67 -0.97 -2.31 11.07
N LEU A 68 0.26 -2.60 11.46
CA LEU A 68 1.17 -3.48 10.71
C LEU A 68 0.61 -4.91 10.61
N HIS A 69 0.17 -5.46 11.73
CA HIS A 69 -0.44 -6.80 11.77
C HIS A 69 -1.67 -6.91 10.87
N ARG A 70 -2.54 -5.90 10.90
CA ARG A 70 -3.75 -5.87 10.09
C ARG A 70 -3.47 -5.86 8.59
N LEU A 71 -2.47 -5.09 8.13
CA LEU A 71 -2.08 -5.06 6.73
C LEU A 71 -1.47 -6.39 6.30
N SER A 72 -0.56 -6.95 7.10
CA SER A 72 0.03 -8.25 6.81
C SER A 72 -1.04 -9.34 6.71
N TRP A 73 -1.97 -9.38 7.67
CA TRP A 73 -3.09 -10.33 7.63
C TRP A 73 -4.03 -10.08 6.44
N GLN A 74 -4.29 -8.83 6.06
CA GLN A 74 -5.13 -8.50 4.90
C GLN A 74 -4.58 -9.14 3.62
N PHE A 75 -3.27 -9.10 3.42
CA PHE A 75 -2.59 -9.72 2.28
C PHE A 75 -2.09 -11.14 2.58
N GLY A 76 -2.66 -11.80 3.56
CA GLY A 76 -2.49 -13.23 3.82
C GLY A 76 -1.20 -13.65 4.50
N VAL A 77 -0.33 -12.71 4.93
CA VAL A 77 0.93 -13.07 5.58
C VAL A 77 0.65 -13.70 6.95
N GLY A 78 1.18 -14.89 7.14
CA GLY A 78 1.03 -15.68 8.36
C GLY A 78 -0.07 -16.76 8.31
N ASP A 79 -0.91 -16.76 7.26
CA ASP A 79 -1.90 -17.83 7.04
C ASP A 79 -1.89 -18.39 5.60
N ARG A 80 -2.03 -17.54 4.59
CA ARG A 80 -2.02 -17.93 3.16
C ARG A 80 -0.64 -17.83 2.53
N VAL A 81 0.11 -16.84 2.99
CA VAL A 81 1.42 -16.49 2.45
C VAL A 81 2.46 -16.62 3.55
N GLN A 82 3.58 -17.24 3.22
CA GLN A 82 4.72 -17.35 4.12
C GLN A 82 5.85 -16.44 3.64
N VAL A 83 6.21 -15.47 4.46
CA VAL A 83 7.35 -14.58 4.26
C VAL A 83 8.34 -14.82 5.38
N GLY A 84 9.45 -15.51 5.05
CA GLY A 84 10.53 -15.80 5.98
C GLY A 84 11.71 -14.86 5.81
N ALA A 85 12.72 -15.05 6.67
CA ALA A 85 13.99 -14.34 6.54
C ALA A 85 14.67 -14.66 5.20
N GLY A 86 15.22 -13.65 4.55
CA GLY A 86 15.85 -13.74 3.23
C GLY A 86 14.87 -13.78 2.05
N ALA A 87 13.55 -13.81 2.29
CA ALA A 87 12.55 -13.74 1.21
C ALA A 87 12.64 -12.42 0.45
N THR A 88 12.50 -12.49 -0.87
CA THR A 88 12.33 -11.31 -1.72
C THR A 88 10.85 -10.96 -1.85
N VAL A 89 10.49 -9.75 -1.44
CA VAL A 89 9.12 -9.24 -1.45
C VAL A 89 9.03 -8.01 -2.35
N ILE A 90 7.99 -7.93 -3.17
CA ILE A 90 7.61 -6.69 -3.87
C ILE A 90 6.29 -6.20 -3.27
N ASP A 91 6.26 -4.95 -2.83
CA ASP A 91 5.10 -4.27 -2.28
C ASP A 91 4.69 -3.16 -3.25
N ILE A 92 3.74 -3.46 -4.15
CA ILE A 92 3.19 -2.50 -5.12
C ILE A 92 2.04 -1.75 -4.47
N GLY A 93 2.05 -0.41 -4.60
CA GLY A 93 1.18 0.47 -3.83
C GLY A 93 1.60 0.45 -2.36
N ALA A 94 2.89 0.64 -2.11
CA ALA A 94 3.48 0.54 -0.77
C ALA A 94 2.97 1.61 0.19
N ASN A 95 2.33 2.64 -0.34
CA ASN A 95 1.83 3.78 0.42
C ASN A 95 2.95 4.37 1.30
N VAL A 96 2.74 4.52 2.60
CA VAL A 96 3.77 5.06 3.51
C VAL A 96 4.69 3.98 4.10
N GLY A 97 4.64 2.73 3.60
CA GLY A 97 5.60 1.67 3.90
C GLY A 97 5.25 0.75 5.06
N GLU A 98 4.04 0.81 5.62
CA GLU A 98 3.68 0.01 6.81
C GLU A 98 3.79 -1.51 6.55
N PHE A 99 3.33 -1.98 5.37
CA PHE A 99 3.48 -3.39 5.00
C PHE A 99 4.96 -3.75 4.81
N SER A 100 5.70 -2.93 4.07
CA SER A 100 7.14 -3.11 3.81
C SER A 100 7.95 -3.19 5.10
N LEU A 101 7.71 -2.28 6.06
CA LEU A 101 8.37 -2.25 7.37
C LEU A 101 8.14 -3.56 8.14
N ARG A 102 6.91 -4.10 8.10
CA ARG A 102 6.60 -5.38 8.76
C ARG A 102 7.34 -6.54 8.13
N GLN A 103 7.41 -6.60 6.80
CA GLN A 103 8.10 -7.71 6.15
C GLN A 103 9.63 -7.63 6.33
N ALA A 104 10.19 -6.43 6.28
CA ALA A 104 11.61 -6.24 6.58
C ALA A 104 11.97 -6.59 8.04
N ALA A 105 11.09 -6.29 9.01
CA ALA A 105 11.24 -6.73 10.39
C ALA A 105 11.23 -8.26 10.54
N ASN A 106 10.60 -8.99 9.61
CA ASN A 106 10.65 -10.45 9.51
C ASN A 106 11.90 -10.97 8.77
N GLY A 107 12.82 -10.07 8.38
CA GLY A 107 14.07 -10.40 7.70
C GLY A 107 13.94 -10.51 6.17
N ALA A 108 12.85 -10.08 5.58
CA ALA A 108 12.70 -10.03 4.12
C ALA A 108 13.47 -8.86 3.50
N ARG A 109 13.91 -9.02 2.25
CA ARG A 109 14.33 -7.94 1.36
C ARG A 109 13.10 -7.43 0.62
N VAL A 110 12.77 -6.15 0.78
CA VAL A 110 11.53 -5.58 0.26
C VAL A 110 11.83 -4.50 -0.79
N PHE A 111 11.18 -4.58 -1.93
CA PHE A 111 11.10 -3.52 -2.94
C PHE A 111 9.73 -2.84 -2.80
N ALA A 112 9.74 -1.62 -2.26
CA ALA A 112 8.52 -0.88 -1.95
C ALA A 112 8.23 0.14 -3.06
N VAL A 113 7.22 -0.14 -3.88
CA VAL A 113 6.89 0.65 -5.09
C VAL A 113 5.69 1.55 -4.81
N GLU A 114 5.86 2.85 -5.03
CA GLU A 114 4.80 3.85 -4.81
C GLU A 114 4.83 4.90 -5.93
N GLY A 115 3.68 5.11 -6.58
CA GLY A 115 3.55 6.00 -7.74
C GLY A 115 3.25 7.46 -7.40
N ASP A 116 2.52 7.75 -6.30
CA ASP A 116 2.24 9.15 -5.89
C ASP A 116 3.49 9.81 -5.33
N PRO A 117 4.04 10.88 -5.94
CA PRO A 117 5.29 11.50 -5.47
C PRO A 117 5.21 12.02 -4.03
N ARG A 118 4.03 12.47 -3.56
CA ARG A 118 3.85 12.98 -2.20
C ARG A 118 3.82 11.85 -1.18
N VAL A 119 3.18 10.73 -1.54
CA VAL A 119 3.13 9.53 -0.71
C VAL A 119 4.50 8.86 -0.69
N PHE A 120 5.17 8.81 -1.85
CA PHE A 120 6.54 8.31 -1.96
C PHE A 120 7.54 9.08 -1.09
N ALA A 121 7.41 10.40 -0.98
CA ALA A 121 8.25 11.19 -0.06
C ALA A 121 8.06 10.73 1.40
N CYS A 122 6.83 10.41 1.80
CA CYS A 122 6.55 9.83 3.12
C CYS A 122 7.12 8.42 3.27
N LEU A 123 6.93 7.56 2.26
CA LEU A 123 7.53 6.22 2.22
C LEU A 123 9.04 6.28 2.43
N SER A 124 9.74 7.05 1.61
CA SER A 124 11.20 7.20 1.68
C SER A 124 11.68 7.62 3.06
N ARG A 125 10.98 8.56 3.67
CA ARG A 125 11.28 9.02 5.03
C ARG A 125 11.07 7.91 6.08
N ASN A 126 9.95 7.20 6.00
CA ASN A 126 9.61 6.17 6.97
C ASN A 126 10.57 4.97 6.92
N VAL A 127 11.11 4.65 5.75
CA VAL A 127 12.01 3.50 5.56
C VAL A 127 13.50 3.84 5.57
N ALA A 128 13.87 5.12 5.73
CA ALA A 128 15.27 5.60 5.63
C ALA A 128 16.28 4.88 6.55
N GLY A 129 15.84 4.33 7.68
CA GLY A 129 16.67 3.55 8.60
C GLY A 129 16.66 2.03 8.40
N HIS A 130 16.02 1.54 7.33
CA HIS A 130 15.77 0.11 7.13
C HIS A 130 16.50 -0.43 5.90
N PRO A 131 17.73 -0.97 6.02
CA PRO A 131 18.54 -1.42 4.88
C PRO A 131 17.90 -2.57 4.08
N GLY A 132 16.95 -3.29 4.67
CA GLY A 132 16.18 -4.34 4.00
C GLY A 132 15.10 -3.83 3.05
N ILE A 133 14.85 -2.49 2.97
CA ILE A 133 13.80 -1.90 2.14
C ILE A 133 14.42 -0.98 1.09
N THR A 134 14.08 -1.22 -0.16
CA THR A 134 14.41 -0.34 -1.29
C THR A 134 13.14 0.37 -1.74
N PRO A 135 12.95 1.67 -1.43
CA PRO A 135 11.83 2.45 -1.92
C PRO A 135 12.04 2.79 -3.40
N ILE A 136 11.01 2.62 -4.23
CA ILE A 136 11.07 2.84 -5.68
C ILE A 136 9.92 3.78 -6.09
N PRO A 137 10.23 4.98 -6.63
CA PRO A 137 9.22 5.89 -7.17
C PRO A 137 8.82 5.43 -8.57
N ALA A 138 7.77 4.62 -8.68
CA ALA A 138 7.30 4.14 -9.97
C ALA A 138 5.77 3.96 -9.98
N LEU A 139 5.17 4.40 -11.09
CA LEU A 139 3.82 4.06 -11.47
C LEU A 139 3.90 2.84 -12.41
N LEU A 140 3.22 1.75 -12.03
CA LEU A 140 3.26 0.51 -12.82
C LEU A 140 2.06 0.41 -13.76
N TRP A 141 2.34 -0.01 -14.99
CA TRP A 141 1.35 -0.21 -16.04
C TRP A 141 1.75 -1.37 -16.95
N LYS A 142 0.91 -1.66 -17.94
CA LYS A 142 1.17 -2.73 -18.91
C LYS A 142 2.30 -2.42 -19.90
N GLU A 143 2.62 -1.14 -20.11
CA GLU A 143 3.63 -0.63 -21.04
C GLU A 143 4.24 0.67 -20.54
N GLU A 144 5.41 1.05 -21.06
CA GLU A 144 6.04 2.34 -20.76
C GLU A 144 5.28 3.44 -21.52
N THR A 145 4.64 4.35 -20.76
CA THR A 145 3.83 5.44 -21.31
C THR A 145 3.61 6.52 -20.26
N ASP A 146 3.19 7.68 -20.67
CA ASP A 146 2.73 8.73 -19.74
C ASP A 146 1.25 8.52 -19.43
N LEU A 147 0.91 8.52 -18.14
CA LEU A 147 -0.46 8.36 -17.66
C LEU A 147 -0.93 9.58 -16.88
N THR A 148 -2.22 9.90 -17.03
CA THR A 148 -2.90 10.82 -16.14
C THR A 148 -3.14 10.13 -14.81
N PHE A 149 -2.60 10.71 -13.75
CA PHE A 149 -2.73 10.19 -12.39
C PHE A 149 -3.56 11.16 -11.54
N TYR A 150 -4.56 10.61 -10.85
CA TYR A 150 -5.51 11.35 -10.02
C TYR A 150 -5.13 11.17 -8.57
N SER A 151 -4.79 12.27 -7.90
CA SER A 151 -4.40 12.28 -6.50
C SER A 151 -5.46 12.99 -5.66
N GLU A 152 -5.93 12.31 -4.60
CA GLU A 152 -6.83 12.90 -3.60
C GLU A 152 -6.03 13.46 -2.41
N PRO A 153 -5.80 14.79 -2.32
CA PRO A 153 -4.91 15.37 -1.31
C PRO A 153 -5.30 15.06 0.13
N ASN A 154 -6.59 14.89 0.39
CA ASN A 154 -7.13 14.70 1.75
C ASN A 154 -7.17 13.24 2.20
N LYS A 155 -7.08 12.27 1.28
CA LYS A 155 -7.19 10.84 1.60
C LYS A 155 -5.88 10.10 1.39
N ALA A 156 -5.03 10.60 0.47
CA ALA A 156 -3.85 9.90 -0.05
C ALA A 156 -4.24 8.52 -0.66
N ASP A 157 -5.43 8.49 -1.28
CA ASP A 157 -5.88 7.46 -2.17
C ASP A 157 -5.73 8.02 -3.58
N SER A 158 -4.87 7.42 -4.38
CA SER A 158 -4.46 7.97 -5.68
C SER A 158 -4.48 6.85 -6.71
N SER A 159 -5.01 7.13 -7.92
CA SER A 159 -5.24 6.12 -8.95
C SER A 159 -5.04 6.68 -10.36
N VAL A 160 -4.82 5.79 -11.33
CA VAL A 160 -4.92 6.10 -12.77
C VAL A 160 -6.38 6.22 -13.23
N PHE A 161 -7.34 5.80 -12.41
CA PHE A 161 -8.75 5.93 -12.66
C PHE A 161 -9.31 7.13 -11.92
N ARG A 162 -10.10 7.96 -12.61
CA ARG A 162 -10.69 9.13 -11.99
C ARG A 162 -11.71 8.69 -10.93
N PRO A 163 -11.56 9.10 -9.65
CA PRO A 163 -12.53 8.76 -8.62
C PRO A 163 -13.88 9.46 -8.89
N ASP A 164 -14.98 8.78 -8.54
CA ASP A 164 -16.34 9.32 -8.68
C ASP A 164 -16.66 10.44 -7.68
N SER A 165 -15.78 10.72 -6.73
CA SER A 165 -16.00 11.74 -5.71
C SER A 165 -15.85 13.15 -6.30
N ALA A 166 -16.81 14.04 -5.96
CA ALA A 166 -16.79 15.46 -6.35
C ALA A 166 -15.78 16.32 -5.57
N GLU A 167 -14.93 15.73 -4.74
CA GLU A 167 -13.89 16.45 -4.00
C GLU A 167 -12.73 16.81 -4.94
N ALA A 168 -11.99 17.88 -4.62
CA ALA A 168 -10.91 18.39 -5.44
C ALA A 168 -9.84 17.31 -5.69
N VAL A 169 -9.83 16.79 -6.91
CA VAL A 169 -8.82 15.83 -7.39
C VAL A 169 -7.74 16.61 -8.12
N GLN A 170 -6.49 16.41 -7.73
CA GLN A 170 -5.36 16.94 -8.48
C GLN A 170 -4.96 15.93 -9.56
N THR A 171 -4.77 16.44 -10.77
CA THR A 171 -4.29 15.65 -11.91
C THR A 171 -2.82 15.97 -12.19
N ILE A 172 -2.02 14.93 -12.31
CA ILE A 172 -0.62 15.04 -12.75
C ILE A 172 -0.37 14.02 -13.85
N THR A 173 0.53 14.31 -14.76
CA THR A 173 1.01 13.32 -15.72
C THR A 173 2.29 12.70 -15.17
N LEU A 174 2.32 11.38 -15.08
CA LEU A 174 3.46 10.61 -14.58
C LEU A 174 3.91 9.58 -15.62
N PRO A 175 5.21 9.39 -15.80
CA PRO A 175 5.72 8.27 -16.58
C PRO A 175 5.41 6.95 -15.84
N ALA A 176 4.81 6.03 -16.57
CA ALA A 176 4.58 4.67 -16.11
C ALA A 176 5.62 3.73 -16.72
N THR A 177 5.96 2.70 -15.99
CA THR A 177 6.84 1.62 -16.44
C THR A 177 6.18 0.26 -16.21
N THR A 178 6.80 -0.80 -16.73
CA THR A 178 6.31 -2.16 -16.50
C THR A 178 6.97 -2.79 -15.27
N LEU A 179 6.28 -3.76 -14.67
CA LEU A 179 6.85 -4.52 -13.57
C LEU A 179 8.09 -5.34 -14.02
N ASP A 180 8.09 -5.83 -15.26
CA ASP A 180 9.25 -6.52 -15.84
C ASP A 180 10.46 -5.58 -15.98
N ARG A 181 10.24 -4.35 -16.46
CA ARG A 181 11.30 -3.33 -16.56
C ARG A 181 11.84 -2.92 -15.20
N LEU A 182 10.96 -2.73 -14.23
CA LEU A 182 11.35 -2.44 -12.85
C LEU A 182 12.24 -3.57 -12.29
N ALA A 183 11.84 -4.83 -12.50
CA ALA A 183 12.62 -5.98 -12.05
C ALA A 183 14.02 -6.03 -12.68
N GLU A 184 14.12 -5.75 -13.99
CA GLU A 184 15.40 -5.68 -14.71
C GLU A 184 16.30 -4.60 -14.12
N VAL A 185 15.81 -3.38 -13.96
CA VAL A 185 16.57 -2.24 -13.43
C VAL A 185 17.11 -2.50 -12.02
N HIS A 186 16.30 -3.17 -11.18
CA HIS A 186 16.68 -3.43 -9.79
C HIS A 186 17.31 -4.82 -9.55
N GLY A 187 17.58 -5.58 -10.61
CA GLY A 187 18.19 -6.91 -10.52
C GLY A 187 17.35 -7.91 -9.71
N ILE A 188 16.04 -7.90 -9.93
CA ILE A 188 15.10 -8.80 -9.24
C ILE A 188 14.85 -10.04 -10.11
N ASP A 189 15.58 -11.11 -9.82
CA ASP A 189 15.47 -12.34 -10.61
C ASP A 189 14.31 -13.23 -10.18
N ARG A 190 13.99 -13.27 -8.89
CA ARG A 190 12.96 -14.11 -8.30
C ARG A 190 12.25 -13.40 -7.16
N VAL A 191 10.96 -13.66 -7.03
CA VAL A 191 10.10 -13.08 -5.99
C VAL A 191 9.42 -14.20 -5.20
N ASP A 192 9.57 -14.18 -3.88
CA ASP A 192 8.89 -15.12 -3.00
C ASP A 192 7.45 -14.68 -2.74
N PHE A 193 7.23 -13.36 -2.61
CA PHE A 193 5.90 -12.81 -2.44
C PHE A 193 5.76 -11.43 -3.11
N LEU A 194 4.69 -11.28 -3.90
CA LEU A 194 4.28 -9.99 -4.47
C LEU A 194 2.92 -9.59 -3.91
N LYS A 195 2.85 -8.43 -3.25
CA LYS A 195 1.61 -7.74 -2.88
C LYS A 195 1.33 -6.65 -3.90
N CYS A 196 0.08 -6.54 -4.36
CA CYS A 196 -0.36 -5.46 -5.24
C CYS A 196 -1.66 -4.84 -4.71
N ASP A 197 -1.64 -3.53 -4.54
CA ASP A 197 -2.75 -2.65 -4.17
C ASP A 197 -2.63 -1.42 -5.08
N ALA A 198 -3.05 -1.59 -6.35
CA ALA A 198 -2.82 -0.61 -7.41
C ALA A 198 -4.09 0.21 -7.74
N GLU A 199 -5.06 0.20 -6.80
CA GLU A 199 -6.30 0.99 -6.86
C GLU A 199 -7.03 0.83 -8.22
N GLY A 200 -7.16 -0.44 -8.66
CA GLY A 200 -7.87 -0.86 -9.87
C GLY A 200 -7.00 -1.13 -11.10
N ALA A 201 -5.68 -0.93 -11.03
CA ALA A 201 -4.75 -1.18 -12.14
C ALA A 201 -4.08 -2.56 -12.09
N GLU A 202 -4.57 -3.49 -11.26
CA GLU A 202 -3.98 -4.81 -11.05
C GLU A 202 -3.86 -5.63 -12.35
N PRO A 203 -4.84 -5.65 -13.28
CA PRO A 203 -4.71 -6.35 -14.55
C PRO A 203 -3.55 -5.82 -15.39
N GLU A 204 -3.40 -4.51 -15.50
CA GLU A 204 -2.34 -3.86 -16.26
C GLU A 204 -0.95 -4.11 -15.64
N VAL A 205 -0.86 -4.14 -14.31
CA VAL A 205 0.38 -4.53 -13.61
C VAL A 205 0.77 -5.98 -13.94
N ILE A 206 -0.20 -6.89 -13.98
CA ILE A 206 0.05 -8.30 -14.37
C ILE A 206 0.49 -8.38 -15.83
N GLU A 207 -0.16 -7.65 -16.73
CA GLU A 207 0.19 -7.63 -18.15
C GLU A 207 1.61 -7.13 -18.40
N GLY A 208 2.05 -6.08 -17.64
CA GLY A 208 3.40 -5.54 -17.70
C GLY A 208 4.44 -6.34 -16.90
N GLY A 209 4.05 -7.38 -16.16
CA GLY A 209 4.91 -8.15 -15.27
C GLY A 209 4.99 -9.64 -15.57
N ARG A 210 4.61 -10.07 -16.77
CA ARG A 210 4.45 -11.51 -17.12
C ARG A 210 5.73 -12.32 -16.87
N ASN A 211 6.89 -11.77 -17.24
CA ASN A 211 8.17 -12.48 -17.10
C ASN A 211 8.58 -12.62 -15.62
N LEU A 212 8.39 -11.57 -14.82
CA LEU A 212 8.68 -11.62 -13.39
C LEU A 212 7.68 -12.52 -12.66
N LEU A 213 6.39 -12.42 -13.01
CA LEU A 213 5.35 -13.26 -12.42
C LEU A 213 5.56 -14.75 -12.69
N MET A 214 6.15 -15.13 -13.82
CA MET A 214 6.57 -16.52 -14.06
C MET A 214 7.66 -17.00 -13.09
N ARG A 215 8.39 -16.09 -12.45
CA ARG A 215 9.44 -16.35 -11.45
C ARG A 215 9.01 -15.94 -10.03
N THR A 216 7.71 -15.66 -9.84
CA THR A 216 7.11 -15.30 -8.57
C THR A 216 6.39 -16.50 -7.98
N ARG A 217 6.62 -16.78 -6.70
CA ARG A 217 6.06 -17.95 -6.01
C ARG A 217 4.63 -17.71 -5.51
N GLN A 218 4.40 -16.59 -4.86
CA GLN A 218 3.13 -16.26 -4.23
C GLN A 218 2.73 -14.81 -4.55
N VAL A 219 1.45 -14.56 -4.73
CA VAL A 219 0.92 -13.22 -5.00
C VAL A 219 -0.34 -12.95 -4.17
N ALA A 220 -0.57 -11.67 -3.84
CA ALA A 220 -1.83 -11.20 -3.28
C ALA A 220 -2.18 -9.84 -3.90
N PHE A 221 -3.33 -9.76 -4.54
CA PHE A 221 -3.85 -8.57 -5.21
C PHE A 221 -5.09 -8.07 -4.48
N ASP A 222 -5.18 -6.78 -4.15
CA ASP A 222 -6.46 -6.16 -3.82
C ASP A 222 -7.25 -6.00 -5.12
N THR A 223 -8.39 -6.65 -5.19
CA THR A 223 -9.23 -6.72 -6.41
C THR A 223 -10.63 -6.22 -6.12
N GLY A 224 -10.74 -5.33 -5.13
CA GLY A 224 -11.97 -4.67 -4.74
C GLY A 224 -12.55 -3.77 -5.84
N ALA A 225 -13.66 -3.12 -5.54
CA ALA A 225 -14.38 -2.26 -6.48
C ALA A 225 -13.72 -0.86 -6.59
N GLU A 226 -12.43 -0.81 -6.90
CA GLU A 226 -11.65 0.42 -6.96
C GLU A 226 -11.58 1.00 -8.38
N ARG A 227 -11.87 0.19 -9.40
CA ARG A 227 -11.91 0.61 -10.80
C ARG A 227 -13.30 1.11 -11.18
N LEU A 228 -13.58 2.39 -10.94
CA LEU A 228 -14.90 2.99 -11.25
C LEU A 228 -16.07 2.17 -10.66
N GLY A 229 -15.92 1.71 -9.43
CA GLY A 229 -16.91 0.87 -8.75
C GLY A 229 -16.94 -0.60 -9.21
N GLN A 230 -16.02 -1.03 -10.07
CA GLN A 230 -15.93 -2.42 -10.57
C GLN A 230 -14.77 -3.17 -9.92
N GLU A 231 -15.01 -4.43 -9.63
CA GLU A 231 -13.97 -5.36 -9.14
C GLU A 231 -13.08 -5.82 -10.30
N THR A 232 -11.77 -5.96 -10.04
CA THR A 232 -10.79 -6.48 -11.01
C THR A 232 -10.56 -8.00 -10.86
N ALA A 233 -11.23 -8.66 -9.92
CA ALA A 233 -10.99 -10.04 -9.52
C ALA A 233 -11.04 -11.06 -10.69
N ALA A 234 -12.03 -10.95 -11.57
CA ALA A 234 -12.18 -11.90 -12.69
C ALA A 234 -11.04 -11.78 -13.71
N ASP A 235 -10.61 -10.55 -14.02
CA ASP A 235 -9.48 -10.33 -14.94
C ASP A 235 -8.17 -10.79 -14.32
N VAL A 236 -7.93 -10.47 -13.04
CA VAL A 236 -6.76 -10.91 -12.28
C VAL A 236 -6.70 -12.45 -12.23
N GLU A 237 -7.81 -13.14 -11.92
CA GLU A 237 -7.88 -14.60 -11.92
C GLU A 237 -7.50 -15.18 -13.28
N ARG A 238 -8.13 -14.68 -14.35
CA ARG A 238 -7.87 -15.13 -15.71
C ARG A 238 -6.39 -14.98 -16.10
N LEU A 239 -5.80 -13.82 -15.80
CA LEU A 239 -4.40 -13.50 -16.12
C LEU A 239 -3.44 -14.37 -15.30
N LEU A 240 -3.64 -14.50 -14.00
CA LEU A 240 -2.79 -15.32 -13.11
C LEU A 240 -2.89 -16.81 -13.46
N THR A 241 -4.10 -17.31 -13.73
CA THR A 241 -4.30 -18.69 -14.17
C THR A 241 -3.56 -18.97 -15.49
N GLY A 242 -3.63 -18.03 -16.45
CA GLY A 242 -2.88 -18.10 -17.70
C GLY A 242 -1.36 -18.10 -17.51
N LEU A 243 -0.87 -17.57 -16.39
CA LEU A 243 0.54 -17.61 -15.98
C LEU A 243 0.87 -18.85 -15.12
N GLY A 244 -0.07 -19.77 -14.88
CA GLY A 244 0.14 -21.01 -14.13
C GLY A 244 0.03 -20.90 -12.61
N PHE A 245 -0.64 -19.87 -12.09
CA PHE A 245 -0.98 -19.80 -10.67
C PHE A 245 -2.27 -20.58 -10.38
N THR A 246 -2.31 -21.21 -9.21
CA THR A 246 -3.58 -21.64 -8.60
C THR A 246 -4.15 -20.44 -7.85
N VAL A 247 -5.36 -20.04 -8.19
CA VAL A 247 -5.98 -18.78 -7.72
C VAL A 247 -7.12 -19.04 -6.75
N THR A 248 -7.24 -18.22 -5.72
CA THR A 248 -8.36 -18.21 -4.76
C THR A 248 -8.72 -16.78 -4.40
N HIS A 249 -9.98 -16.56 -4.00
CA HIS A 249 -10.47 -15.24 -3.56
C HIS A 249 -10.94 -15.29 -2.12
N GLU A 250 -10.67 -14.24 -1.37
CA GLU A 250 -11.19 -14.06 -0.02
C GLU A 250 -11.64 -12.63 0.22
N THR A 251 -12.71 -12.48 0.99
CA THR A 251 -13.07 -11.15 1.50
C THR A 251 -12.44 -10.95 2.86
N ARG A 252 -11.47 -10.02 2.92
CA ARG A 252 -10.77 -9.65 4.14
C ARG A 252 -11.07 -8.21 4.51
N ARG A 253 -11.83 -8.00 5.59
CA ARG A 253 -12.19 -6.67 6.08
C ARG A 253 -12.87 -5.76 5.04
N ARG A 254 -13.79 -6.30 4.25
CA ARG A 254 -14.53 -5.63 3.17
C ARG A 254 -13.69 -5.37 1.91
N ARG A 255 -12.46 -5.86 1.83
CA ARG A 255 -11.64 -5.87 0.62
C ARG A 255 -11.63 -7.26 0.03
N LYS A 256 -11.70 -7.36 -1.27
CA LYS A 256 -11.62 -8.63 -2.00
C LYS A 256 -10.17 -8.85 -2.41
N ILE A 257 -9.55 -9.85 -1.80
CA ILE A 257 -8.16 -10.19 -2.08
C ILE A 257 -8.10 -11.45 -2.94
N THR A 258 -7.41 -11.36 -4.05
CA THR A 258 -7.10 -12.48 -4.94
C THR A 258 -5.70 -12.98 -4.62
N PHE A 259 -5.61 -14.23 -4.18
CA PHE A 259 -4.36 -14.93 -3.89
C PHE A 259 -4.00 -15.85 -5.05
N GLY A 260 -2.72 -15.90 -5.37
CA GLY A 260 -2.16 -16.87 -6.31
C GLY A 260 -0.92 -17.55 -5.73
N HIS A 261 -0.77 -18.85 -5.99
CA HIS A 261 0.43 -19.58 -5.65
C HIS A 261 0.83 -20.53 -6.77
N ARG A 262 2.12 -20.78 -6.89
CA ARG A 262 2.67 -21.82 -7.77
C ARG A 262 3.14 -22.99 -6.92
N ALA A 263 2.94 -24.20 -7.42
CA ALA A 263 3.61 -25.37 -6.89
C ALA A 263 5.14 -25.16 -6.99
N ALA A 264 5.85 -25.57 -5.96
CA ALA A 264 7.30 -25.46 -5.89
C ALA A 264 7.97 -26.35 -6.93
#